data_492f48937551d131044600fb974395eb
#
_entry.id   492f48937551d131044600fb974395eb
#
_cell.length_a   1.000
_cell.length_b   1.000
_cell.length_c   1.000
_cell.angle_alpha   90.00
_cell.angle_beta   90.00
_cell.angle_gamma   90.00
#
_symmetry.space_group_name_H-M   'P 1'
#
loop_
_entity.id
_entity.type
_entity.pdbx_description
1 polymer ?
#
loop_
_entity_poly.entity_id
_entity_poly.type
_entity_poly.pdbx_seq_one_letter_code
_entity_poly.pdbx_strand_id
1 'polypeptide(L)'
;MRTIYLIRHGKPEFPDEQKYCIGRTDLPLSEEGRTQIRALGETFAGRRIEKIYTSPLKRCRESAAILQEVIDRSIPIEVMDGLAEIDMGEWDGHSFDEIREQFPAEYAARGADMYDFRPPQGESFADCARRARTTWNELRMKSRGDILVIGHAGWFRTLICGWEKRKKAELLQIPFGYGQVYEKKDFVFDALISAAGRSSRMGDFKPLMKLGTQTVLEREIQTLRACGVHEITIITGRRAEDIRAAAVGTGIHFIHNPAYAETKMFDSVCLGLSYYKEKRKTAGKETLDGIFFFPVDVPLFTPFTLEYEKYRFAEGDGDVYLPEYEKTPGHPLLIRADVIEKLLQHDGTMGLKGACEQPEIRRIPLDVPDPGCAFDADTQEEFQKLRDWERKRPIPDREECERLLAWFHTPEATVRHSRAVAELTVELADRVLKHRSETYVEMTYKSPPIDKHKIYAAALLHDIAKAYPEHPETGAGWLRLLGHTGIADIVADHMDLPEEKLGYLNESLIVYLADKQVQGERRVTIEERFAAKREKFKDNPEALAGVERRYQLAKRAEALL
;
A
#
# COMPACT_ATOMS: atom_id res chain seq x y z
N MET A 1 -8.50 -12.83 14.72
CA MET A 1 -8.79 -12.69 13.27
C MET A 1 -10.26 -12.40 13.11
N ARG A 2 -10.60 -11.36 12.37
CA ARG A 2 -11.97 -10.96 12.03
C ARG A 2 -12.33 -11.30 10.60
N THR A 3 -13.61 -11.23 10.27
CA THR A 3 -14.10 -11.38 8.90
C THR A 3 -14.79 -10.09 8.44
N ILE A 4 -14.43 -9.61 7.28
CA ILE A 4 -15.09 -8.50 6.60
C ILE A 4 -15.89 -9.08 5.44
N TYR A 5 -17.21 -8.89 5.49
CA TYR A 5 -18.14 -9.40 4.51
C TYR A 5 -18.47 -8.28 3.51
N LEU A 6 -17.94 -8.37 2.28
CA LEU A 6 -18.31 -7.48 1.20
C LEU A 6 -19.58 -8.00 0.55
N ILE A 7 -20.65 -7.23 0.61
CA ILE A 7 -21.99 -7.62 0.16
C ILE A 7 -22.45 -6.66 -0.94
N ARG A 8 -22.68 -7.18 -2.13
CA ARG A 8 -23.36 -6.38 -3.15
C ARG A 8 -24.81 -6.19 -2.76
N HIS A 9 -25.33 -4.97 -2.91
CA HIS A 9 -26.76 -4.67 -2.71
C HIS A 9 -27.67 -5.63 -3.49
N GLY A 10 -28.91 -5.77 -3.08
CA GLY A 10 -29.94 -6.53 -3.79
C GLY A 10 -30.24 -5.94 -5.17
N LYS A 11 -30.98 -6.68 -5.99
CA LYS A 11 -31.35 -6.24 -7.35
C LYS A 11 -32.10 -4.90 -7.29
N PRO A 12 -31.62 -3.85 -8.00
CA PRO A 12 -32.35 -2.59 -8.09
C PRO A 12 -33.62 -2.71 -8.92
N GLU A 13 -34.51 -1.75 -8.75
CA GLU A 13 -35.70 -1.59 -9.59
C GLU A 13 -35.31 -0.88 -10.89
N PHE A 14 -35.31 -1.63 -12.00
CA PHE A 14 -35.06 -1.10 -13.34
C PHE A 14 -36.38 -0.71 -14.01
N PRO A 15 -36.38 0.30 -14.92
CA PRO A 15 -37.59 0.69 -15.62
C PRO A 15 -38.10 -0.39 -16.59
N ASP A 16 -37.22 -1.23 -17.10
CA ASP A 16 -37.50 -2.33 -18.01
C ASP A 16 -36.43 -3.43 -17.93
N GLU A 17 -36.41 -4.36 -18.89
CA GLU A 17 -35.45 -5.50 -18.92
C GLU A 17 -34.13 -5.17 -19.64
N GLN A 18 -33.90 -3.94 -20.07
CA GLN A 18 -32.65 -3.56 -20.72
C GLN A 18 -31.47 -3.53 -19.75
N LYS A 19 -30.26 -3.61 -20.29
CA LYS A 19 -29.02 -3.48 -19.49
C LYS A 19 -28.58 -2.03 -19.45
N TYR A 20 -28.67 -1.44 -18.27
CA TYR A 20 -28.27 -0.06 -18.00
C TYR A 20 -26.86 0.03 -17.43
N CYS A 21 -26.18 1.10 -17.77
CA CYS A 21 -24.95 1.54 -17.14
C CYS A 21 -25.32 2.32 -15.88
N ILE A 22 -25.30 1.66 -14.72
CA ILE A 22 -25.69 2.25 -13.44
C ILE A 22 -24.47 2.44 -12.56
N GLY A 23 -24.02 3.65 -12.45
CA GLY A 23 -23.02 4.09 -11.50
C GLY A 23 -23.65 4.71 -10.25
N ARG A 24 -23.81 6.02 -10.26
CA ARG A 24 -24.36 6.82 -9.15
C ARG A 24 -25.85 7.11 -9.26
N THR A 25 -26.53 6.73 -10.36
CA THR A 25 -27.98 6.79 -10.46
C THR A 25 -28.62 6.07 -9.28
N ASP A 26 -29.49 6.77 -8.54
CA ASP A 26 -29.95 6.36 -7.21
C ASP A 26 -31.27 5.58 -7.26
N LEU A 27 -31.20 4.34 -7.77
CA LEU A 27 -32.34 3.43 -7.86
C LEU A 27 -32.63 2.76 -6.50
N PRO A 28 -33.92 2.54 -6.13
CA PRO A 28 -34.30 1.72 -4.98
C PRO A 28 -34.10 0.22 -5.26
N LEU A 29 -34.28 -0.63 -4.26
CA LEU A 29 -34.38 -2.07 -4.43
C LEU A 29 -35.72 -2.47 -5.07
N SER A 30 -35.69 -3.45 -5.96
CA SER A 30 -36.89 -4.18 -6.38
C SER A 30 -37.39 -5.11 -5.27
N GLU A 31 -38.63 -5.61 -5.37
CA GLU A 31 -39.14 -6.63 -4.43
C GLU A 31 -38.30 -7.91 -4.44
N GLU A 32 -37.81 -8.32 -5.62
CA GLU A 32 -36.86 -9.43 -5.74
C GLU A 32 -35.59 -9.13 -4.96
N GLY A 33 -35.02 -7.91 -5.10
CA GLY A 33 -33.82 -7.48 -4.37
C GLY A 33 -34.01 -7.47 -2.86
N ARG A 34 -35.19 -7.02 -2.38
CA ARG A 34 -35.53 -7.07 -0.95
C ARG A 34 -35.57 -8.49 -0.42
N THR A 35 -36.20 -9.40 -1.19
CA THR A 35 -36.27 -10.82 -0.85
C THR A 35 -34.89 -11.46 -0.82
N GLN A 36 -34.02 -11.17 -1.80
CA GLN A 36 -32.62 -11.63 -1.83
C GLN A 36 -31.86 -11.22 -0.57
N ILE A 37 -31.97 -9.97 -0.15
CA ILE A 37 -31.26 -9.46 1.02
C ILE A 37 -31.83 -10.00 2.33
N ARG A 38 -33.16 -10.24 2.44
CA ARG A 38 -33.73 -10.91 3.63
C ARG A 38 -33.20 -12.33 3.76
N ALA A 39 -33.23 -13.12 2.70
CA ALA A 39 -32.69 -14.48 2.71
C ALA A 39 -31.20 -14.51 3.06
N LEU A 40 -30.43 -13.53 2.56
CA LEU A 40 -29.03 -13.37 2.94
C LEU A 40 -28.90 -13.07 4.45
N GLY A 41 -29.70 -12.16 5.00
CA GLY A 41 -29.68 -11.80 6.42
C GLY A 41 -29.85 -13.02 7.35
N GLU A 42 -30.69 -13.97 6.97
CA GLU A 42 -30.90 -15.21 7.73
C GLU A 42 -29.61 -16.06 7.83
N THR A 43 -28.72 -15.99 6.85
CA THR A 43 -27.43 -16.71 6.91
C THR A 43 -26.44 -16.13 7.91
N PHE A 44 -26.68 -14.91 8.38
CA PHE A 44 -25.92 -14.25 9.44
C PHE A 44 -26.52 -14.41 10.83
N ALA A 45 -27.65 -15.11 10.97
CA ALA A 45 -28.28 -15.33 12.27
C ALA A 45 -27.31 -15.97 13.27
N GLY A 46 -27.22 -15.36 14.47
CA GLY A 46 -26.31 -15.78 15.53
C GLY A 46 -24.84 -15.38 15.36
N ARG A 47 -24.47 -14.73 14.25
CA ARG A 47 -23.13 -14.15 14.11
C ARG A 47 -23.06 -12.80 14.83
N ARG A 48 -21.96 -12.56 15.53
CA ARG A 48 -21.70 -11.27 16.17
C ARG A 48 -21.11 -10.29 15.16
N ILE A 49 -21.96 -9.40 14.66
CA ILE A 49 -21.54 -8.32 13.74
C ILE A 49 -21.37 -7.03 14.54
N GLU A 50 -20.19 -6.41 14.46
CA GLU A 50 -19.87 -5.17 15.15
C GLU A 50 -20.57 -3.97 14.52
N LYS A 51 -20.57 -3.88 13.19
CA LYS A 51 -21.09 -2.74 12.44
C LYS A 51 -21.42 -3.08 10.99
N ILE A 52 -22.35 -2.33 10.41
CA ILE A 52 -22.66 -2.31 8.99
C ILE A 52 -22.18 -0.99 8.39
N TYR A 53 -21.26 -1.05 7.42
CA TYR A 53 -20.89 0.08 6.59
C TYR A 53 -21.67 0.02 5.28
N THR A 54 -22.15 1.13 4.78
CA THR A 54 -22.95 1.16 3.54
C THR A 54 -22.60 2.34 2.64
N SER A 55 -22.66 2.10 1.32
CA SER A 55 -22.67 3.16 0.32
C SER A 55 -23.82 4.15 0.56
N PRO A 56 -23.68 5.43 0.19
CA PRO A 56 -24.76 6.42 0.32
C PRO A 56 -25.95 6.14 -0.60
N LEU A 57 -25.80 5.30 -1.64
CA LEU A 57 -26.84 5.04 -2.61
C LEU A 57 -28.00 4.21 -2.03
N LYS A 58 -29.23 4.56 -2.44
CA LYS A 58 -30.49 4.07 -1.90
C LYS A 58 -30.58 2.55 -1.83
N ARG A 59 -30.23 1.86 -2.92
CA ARG A 59 -30.20 0.39 -2.98
C ARG A 59 -29.30 -0.27 -1.93
N CYS A 60 -28.18 0.38 -1.56
CA CYS A 60 -27.29 -0.10 -0.50
C CYS A 60 -27.83 0.21 0.87
N ARG A 61 -28.36 1.41 1.09
CA ARG A 61 -28.97 1.81 2.37
C ARG A 61 -30.18 0.95 2.70
N GLU A 62 -31.03 0.65 1.71
CA GLU A 62 -32.16 -0.27 1.89
C GLU A 62 -31.68 -1.69 2.19
N SER A 63 -30.63 -2.18 1.49
CA SER A 63 -30.01 -3.49 1.80
C SER A 63 -29.45 -3.52 3.22
N ALA A 64 -28.77 -2.48 3.67
CA ALA A 64 -28.23 -2.38 5.02
C ALA A 64 -29.33 -2.39 6.08
N ALA A 65 -30.42 -1.65 5.86
CA ALA A 65 -31.56 -1.63 6.78
C ALA A 65 -32.26 -2.99 6.90
N ILE A 66 -32.41 -3.71 5.78
CA ILE A 66 -33.01 -5.06 5.78
C ILE A 66 -32.09 -6.04 6.54
N LEU A 67 -30.76 -5.99 6.30
CA LEU A 67 -29.81 -6.84 7.04
C LEU A 67 -29.83 -6.55 8.53
N GLN A 68 -29.83 -5.28 8.93
CA GLN A 68 -29.96 -4.87 10.33
C GLN A 68 -31.24 -5.41 10.96
N GLU A 69 -32.38 -5.29 10.28
CA GLU A 69 -33.66 -5.78 10.77
C GLU A 69 -33.66 -7.29 11.00
N VAL A 70 -33.04 -8.06 10.09
CA VAL A 70 -33.05 -9.53 10.14
C VAL A 70 -32.01 -10.08 11.11
N ILE A 71 -30.81 -9.47 11.18
CA ILE A 71 -29.71 -10.00 11.99
C ILE A 71 -29.86 -9.53 13.45
N ASP A 72 -29.81 -8.22 13.68
CA ASP A 72 -29.97 -7.58 14.98
C ASP A 72 -30.13 -6.06 14.81
N ARG A 73 -31.26 -5.52 15.25
CA ARG A 73 -31.57 -4.08 15.16
C ARG A 73 -30.62 -3.18 15.96
N SER A 74 -29.83 -3.74 16.86
CA SER A 74 -28.83 -2.97 17.65
C SER A 74 -27.53 -2.70 16.89
N ILE A 75 -27.28 -3.39 15.77
CA ILE A 75 -26.06 -3.21 14.98
C ILE A 75 -26.04 -1.78 14.38
N PRO A 76 -25.03 -0.94 14.66
CA PRO A 76 -24.96 0.39 14.08
C PRO A 76 -24.69 0.35 12.58
N ILE A 77 -25.39 1.23 11.83
CA ILE A 77 -25.15 1.46 10.40
C ILE A 77 -24.41 2.78 10.23
N GLU A 78 -23.30 2.76 9.48
CA GLU A 78 -22.54 3.95 9.10
C GLU A 78 -22.50 4.10 7.59
N VAL A 79 -22.93 5.27 7.07
CA VAL A 79 -22.85 5.60 5.65
C VAL A 79 -21.48 6.17 5.35
N MET A 80 -20.82 5.64 4.31
CA MET A 80 -19.51 6.11 3.87
C MET A 80 -19.55 6.47 2.38
N ASP A 81 -19.32 7.75 2.07
CA ASP A 81 -19.35 8.26 0.67
C ASP A 81 -18.31 7.56 -0.22
N GLY A 82 -17.18 7.18 0.37
CA GLY A 82 -16.14 6.43 -0.32
C GLY A 82 -16.55 5.04 -0.83
N LEU A 83 -17.68 4.48 -0.34
CA LEU A 83 -18.27 3.22 -0.82
C LEU A 83 -19.20 3.38 -2.03
N ALA A 84 -19.43 4.61 -2.53
CA ALA A 84 -20.24 4.83 -3.72
C ALA A 84 -19.70 4.04 -4.93
N GLU A 85 -20.58 3.64 -5.86
CA GLU A 85 -20.17 2.96 -7.09
C GLU A 85 -19.27 3.87 -7.94
N ILE A 86 -18.60 3.29 -8.91
CA ILE A 86 -17.84 4.02 -9.91
C ILE A 86 -18.74 5.06 -10.56
N ASP A 87 -18.21 6.28 -10.73
CA ASP A 87 -18.93 7.35 -11.41
C ASP A 87 -18.86 7.13 -12.92
N MET A 88 -20.01 6.89 -13.54
CA MET A 88 -20.08 6.66 -14.98
C MET A 88 -20.26 7.96 -15.78
N GLY A 89 -20.29 9.12 -15.09
CA GLY A 89 -20.42 10.43 -15.74
C GLY A 89 -21.62 10.52 -16.67
N GLU A 90 -21.40 10.97 -17.91
CA GLU A 90 -22.47 11.12 -18.91
C GLU A 90 -23.10 9.79 -19.35
N TRP A 91 -22.50 8.66 -19.04
CA TRP A 91 -23.05 7.33 -19.34
C TRP A 91 -24.02 6.81 -18.27
N ASP A 92 -24.05 7.46 -17.10
CA ASP A 92 -24.84 6.98 -15.98
C ASP A 92 -26.35 7.08 -16.24
N GLY A 93 -27.05 5.98 -16.07
CA GLY A 93 -28.50 5.88 -16.30
C GLY A 93 -28.91 5.53 -17.75
N HIS A 94 -27.98 5.51 -18.71
CA HIS A 94 -28.23 5.11 -20.07
C HIS A 94 -28.11 3.60 -20.27
N SER A 95 -28.89 3.07 -21.26
CA SER A 95 -28.66 1.70 -21.70
C SER A 95 -27.34 1.58 -22.48
N PHE A 96 -26.74 0.38 -22.51
CA PHE A 96 -25.52 0.20 -23.30
C PHE A 96 -25.69 0.40 -24.79
N ASP A 97 -26.91 0.25 -25.31
CA ASP A 97 -27.21 0.51 -26.71
C ASP A 97 -27.23 2.02 -26.99
N GLU A 98 -27.88 2.83 -26.15
CA GLU A 98 -27.83 4.30 -26.21
C GLU A 98 -26.38 4.83 -26.11
N ILE A 99 -25.56 4.29 -25.19
CA ILE A 99 -24.16 4.69 -25.07
C ILE A 99 -23.39 4.40 -26.35
N ARG A 100 -23.62 3.24 -26.98
CA ARG A 100 -22.95 2.87 -28.23
C ARG A 100 -23.33 3.80 -29.37
N GLU A 101 -24.60 4.26 -29.41
CA GLU A 101 -25.08 5.18 -30.42
C GLU A 101 -24.60 6.62 -30.19
N GLN A 102 -24.65 7.11 -28.97
CA GLN A 102 -24.34 8.49 -28.64
C GLN A 102 -22.82 8.75 -28.47
N PHE A 103 -22.06 7.76 -27.99
CA PHE A 103 -20.62 7.85 -27.69
C PHE A 103 -19.82 6.73 -28.38
N PRO A 104 -19.90 6.55 -29.71
CA PRO A 104 -19.29 5.41 -30.39
C PRO A 104 -17.75 5.34 -30.25
N ALA A 105 -17.08 6.49 -30.29
CA ALA A 105 -15.61 6.56 -30.15
C ALA A 105 -15.15 6.21 -28.74
N GLU A 106 -15.80 6.76 -27.74
CA GLU A 106 -15.52 6.53 -26.32
C GLU A 106 -15.86 5.08 -25.93
N TYR A 107 -16.96 4.53 -26.46
CA TYR A 107 -17.33 3.14 -26.24
C TYR A 107 -16.27 2.17 -26.82
N ALA A 108 -15.74 2.46 -28.00
CA ALA A 108 -14.65 1.70 -28.60
C ALA A 108 -13.35 1.84 -27.81
N ALA A 109 -13.02 3.06 -27.37
CA ALA A 109 -11.84 3.32 -26.53
C ALA A 109 -11.90 2.56 -25.20
N ARG A 110 -13.08 2.48 -24.54
CA ARG A 110 -13.30 1.67 -23.36
C ARG A 110 -13.08 0.17 -23.63
N GLY A 111 -13.46 -0.32 -24.78
CA GLY A 111 -13.21 -1.71 -25.18
C GLY A 111 -11.74 -2.02 -25.30
N ALA A 112 -10.92 -1.06 -25.74
CA ALA A 112 -9.48 -1.21 -25.88
C ALA A 112 -8.71 -1.10 -24.53
N ASP A 113 -9.22 -0.28 -23.60
CA ASP A 113 -8.62 -0.07 -22.28
C ASP A 113 -9.70 0.11 -21.21
N MET A 114 -10.22 -1.00 -20.73
CA MET A 114 -11.29 -1.00 -19.74
C MET A 114 -10.90 -0.38 -18.40
N TYR A 115 -9.65 -0.54 -17.98
CA TYR A 115 -9.22 -0.19 -16.63
C TYR A 115 -8.89 1.30 -16.48
N ASP A 116 -8.15 1.86 -17.41
CA ASP A 116 -7.71 3.25 -17.36
C ASP A 116 -8.62 4.20 -18.13
N PHE A 117 -9.54 3.67 -18.98
CA PHE A 117 -10.54 4.48 -19.67
C PHE A 117 -11.48 5.18 -18.68
N ARG A 118 -11.69 6.49 -18.89
CA ARG A 118 -12.60 7.33 -18.11
C ARG A 118 -13.79 7.76 -19.00
N PRO A 119 -15.03 7.40 -18.63
CA PRO A 119 -16.21 7.98 -19.30
C PRO A 119 -16.21 9.51 -19.19
N PRO A 120 -16.81 10.23 -20.14
CA PRO A 120 -16.92 11.69 -20.06
C PRO A 120 -17.47 12.13 -18.69
N GLN A 121 -16.75 12.99 -17.98
CA GLN A 121 -17.05 13.48 -16.63
C GLN A 121 -17.14 12.38 -15.53
N GLY A 122 -16.67 11.16 -15.79
CA GLY A 122 -16.73 10.03 -14.86
C GLY A 122 -15.40 9.63 -14.25
N GLU A 123 -15.38 8.46 -13.58
CA GLU A 123 -14.19 7.78 -13.04
C GLU A 123 -13.74 6.64 -13.96
N SER A 124 -12.43 6.42 -14.06
CA SER A 124 -11.89 5.13 -14.53
C SER A 124 -11.91 4.09 -13.39
N PHE A 125 -11.73 2.79 -13.71
CA PHE A 125 -11.51 1.77 -12.68
C PHE A 125 -10.24 2.03 -11.87
N ALA A 126 -9.21 2.65 -12.46
CA ALA A 126 -8.01 3.08 -11.74
C ALA A 126 -8.32 4.15 -10.68
N ASP A 127 -9.17 5.15 -11.02
CA ASP A 127 -9.62 6.16 -10.06
C ASP A 127 -10.42 5.53 -8.92
N CYS A 128 -11.38 4.67 -9.28
CA CYS A 128 -12.18 3.92 -8.32
C CYS A 128 -11.31 3.07 -7.40
N ALA A 129 -10.27 2.40 -7.93
CA ALA A 129 -9.34 1.59 -7.13
C ALA A 129 -8.54 2.42 -6.12
N ARG A 130 -8.14 3.66 -6.47
CA ARG A 130 -7.48 4.57 -5.51
C ARG A 130 -8.42 4.96 -4.38
N ARG A 131 -9.65 5.37 -4.70
CA ARG A 131 -10.69 5.70 -3.72
C ARG A 131 -11.04 4.49 -2.85
N ALA A 132 -11.19 3.32 -3.45
CA ALA A 132 -11.52 2.09 -2.75
C ALA A 132 -10.44 1.69 -1.73
N ARG A 133 -9.16 1.82 -2.06
CA ARG A 133 -8.06 1.56 -1.10
C ARG A 133 -8.10 2.51 0.09
N THR A 134 -8.33 3.81 -0.15
CA THR A 134 -8.46 4.80 0.93
C THR A 134 -9.62 4.46 1.86
N THR A 135 -10.81 4.21 1.30
CA THR A 135 -12.00 3.86 2.06
C THR A 135 -11.86 2.53 2.80
N TRP A 136 -11.24 1.55 2.17
CA TRP A 136 -10.93 0.25 2.78
C TRP A 136 -10.05 0.41 4.03
N ASN A 137 -8.99 1.19 3.94
CA ASN A 137 -8.12 1.44 5.08
C ASN A 137 -8.87 2.19 6.20
N GLU A 138 -9.69 3.17 5.85
CA GLU A 138 -10.50 3.90 6.82
C GLU A 138 -11.47 2.98 7.59
N LEU A 139 -12.27 2.16 6.88
CA LEU A 139 -13.23 1.27 7.53
C LEU A 139 -12.55 0.19 8.39
N ARG A 140 -11.39 -0.31 7.95
CA ARG A 140 -10.59 -1.25 8.75
C ARG A 140 -10.16 -0.66 10.09
N MET A 141 -9.77 0.62 10.08
CA MET A 141 -9.33 1.32 11.30
C MET A 141 -10.47 1.63 12.27
N LYS A 142 -11.72 1.72 11.80
CA LYS A 142 -12.89 2.06 12.62
C LYS A 142 -13.50 0.88 13.36
N SER A 143 -13.16 -0.35 13.03
CA SER A 143 -13.75 -1.57 13.61
C SER A 143 -12.69 -2.63 13.91
N ARG A 144 -12.97 -3.48 14.89
CA ARG A 144 -12.08 -4.56 15.31
C ARG A 144 -12.71 -5.95 15.15
N GLY A 145 -14.04 -6.06 15.23
CA GLY A 145 -14.80 -7.29 15.04
C GLY A 145 -15.26 -7.50 13.61
N ASP A 146 -16.10 -8.50 13.41
CA ASP A 146 -16.71 -8.80 12.12
C ASP A 146 -17.63 -7.68 11.67
N ILE A 147 -17.55 -7.28 10.40
CA ILE A 147 -18.32 -6.19 9.82
C ILE A 147 -18.96 -6.58 8.50
N LEU A 148 -20.11 -5.97 8.19
CA LEU A 148 -20.70 -6.02 6.85
C LEU A 148 -20.40 -4.73 6.12
N VAL A 149 -20.02 -4.83 4.85
CA VAL A 149 -19.78 -3.69 3.96
C VAL A 149 -20.70 -3.83 2.76
N ILE A 150 -21.73 -2.98 2.70
CA ILE A 150 -22.73 -3.01 1.65
C ILE A 150 -22.34 -2.02 0.56
N GLY A 151 -22.08 -2.53 -0.64
CA GLY A 151 -21.57 -1.73 -1.73
C GLY A 151 -21.91 -2.31 -3.09
N HIS A 152 -21.03 -2.09 -4.05
CA HIS A 152 -21.26 -2.25 -5.47
C HIS A 152 -20.23 -3.14 -6.14
N ALA A 153 -20.62 -3.72 -7.28
CA ALA A 153 -19.77 -4.67 -7.99
C ALA A 153 -18.49 -4.04 -8.57
N GLY A 154 -18.56 -2.85 -9.15
CA GLY A 154 -17.40 -2.16 -9.71
C GLY A 154 -16.38 -1.86 -8.62
N TRP A 155 -16.83 -1.23 -7.53
CA TRP A 155 -15.99 -0.88 -6.40
C TRP A 155 -15.33 -2.12 -5.75
N PHE A 156 -16.08 -3.19 -5.48
CA PHE A 156 -15.53 -4.41 -4.88
C PHE A 156 -14.54 -5.12 -5.79
N ARG A 157 -14.83 -5.18 -7.09
CA ARG A 157 -13.94 -5.81 -8.07
C ARG A 157 -12.56 -5.15 -8.11
N THR A 158 -12.47 -3.83 -7.89
CA THR A 158 -11.16 -3.15 -7.85
C THR A 158 -10.29 -3.64 -6.70
N LEU A 159 -10.87 -3.88 -5.51
CA LEU A 159 -10.15 -4.42 -4.36
C LEU A 159 -9.80 -5.90 -4.54
N ILE A 160 -10.79 -6.72 -4.95
CA ILE A 160 -10.62 -8.17 -5.12
C ILE A 160 -9.56 -8.46 -6.20
N CYS A 161 -9.58 -7.72 -7.31
CA CYS A 161 -8.58 -7.82 -8.37
C CYS A 161 -7.15 -7.65 -7.81
N GLY A 162 -6.95 -6.63 -6.96
CA GLY A 162 -5.67 -6.39 -6.30
C GLY A 162 -5.30 -7.48 -5.28
N TRP A 163 -6.23 -7.91 -4.44
CA TRP A 163 -5.97 -8.95 -3.42
C TRP A 163 -5.65 -10.31 -4.01
N GLU A 164 -6.33 -10.69 -5.11
CA GLU A 164 -6.12 -11.96 -5.81
C GLU A 164 -4.99 -11.87 -6.86
N LYS A 165 -4.31 -10.71 -6.95
CA LYS A 165 -3.21 -10.45 -7.91
C LYS A 165 -3.60 -10.77 -9.36
N ARG A 166 -4.86 -10.47 -9.72
CA ARG A 166 -5.37 -10.66 -11.08
C ARG A 166 -4.88 -9.56 -12.02
N LYS A 167 -4.85 -9.85 -13.31
CA LYS A 167 -4.59 -8.83 -14.33
C LYS A 167 -5.75 -7.85 -14.40
N LYS A 168 -5.47 -6.58 -14.69
CA LYS A 168 -6.49 -5.51 -14.86
C LYS A 168 -7.59 -5.90 -15.86
N ALA A 169 -7.23 -6.54 -16.97
CA ALA A 169 -8.17 -7.03 -17.97
C ALA A 169 -9.16 -8.10 -17.45
N GLU A 170 -8.87 -8.76 -16.34
CA GLU A 170 -9.72 -9.78 -15.73
C GLU A 170 -10.72 -9.20 -14.71
N LEU A 171 -10.67 -7.89 -14.43
CA LEU A 171 -11.49 -7.23 -13.41
C LEU A 171 -12.98 -7.52 -13.57
N LEU A 172 -13.53 -7.41 -14.77
CA LEU A 172 -14.94 -7.67 -15.02
C LEU A 172 -15.31 -9.16 -14.99
N GLN A 173 -14.34 -10.06 -15.08
CA GLN A 173 -14.55 -11.50 -14.98
C GLN A 173 -14.75 -11.97 -13.54
N ILE A 174 -14.42 -11.14 -12.53
CA ILE A 174 -14.68 -11.45 -11.12
C ILE A 174 -16.20 -11.51 -10.92
N PRO A 175 -16.76 -12.67 -10.57
CA PRO A 175 -18.20 -12.79 -10.38
C PRO A 175 -18.62 -12.02 -9.12
N PHE A 176 -19.62 -11.14 -9.27
CA PHE A 176 -20.17 -10.40 -8.13
C PHE A 176 -21.65 -10.06 -8.40
N GLY A 177 -22.54 -11.06 -8.26
CA GLY A 177 -23.99 -10.94 -8.44
C GLY A 177 -24.68 -10.14 -7.34
N TYR A 178 -25.95 -9.76 -7.54
CA TYR A 178 -26.76 -9.11 -6.50
C TYR A 178 -26.90 -10.01 -5.28
N GLY A 179 -26.75 -9.45 -4.08
CA GLY A 179 -26.76 -10.19 -2.80
C GLY A 179 -25.58 -11.13 -2.61
N GLN A 180 -24.62 -11.18 -3.53
CA GLN A 180 -23.42 -12.01 -3.35
C GLN A 180 -22.51 -11.45 -2.28
N VAL A 181 -21.89 -12.36 -1.51
CA VAL A 181 -20.94 -12.07 -0.43
C VAL A 181 -19.54 -12.51 -0.84
N TYR A 182 -18.55 -11.67 -0.54
CA TYR A 182 -17.13 -12.03 -0.56
C TYR A 182 -16.57 -11.89 0.85
N GLU A 183 -16.01 -12.97 1.40
CA GLU A 183 -15.44 -12.99 2.75
C GLU A 183 -13.94 -12.65 2.69
N LYS A 184 -13.52 -11.60 3.38
CA LYS A 184 -12.12 -11.25 3.55
C LYS A 184 -11.70 -11.45 4.99
N LYS A 185 -10.82 -12.40 5.24
CA LYS A 185 -10.17 -12.52 6.54
C LYS A 185 -9.17 -11.38 6.73
N ASP A 186 -9.17 -10.81 7.91
CA ASP A 186 -8.33 -9.68 8.28
C ASP A 186 -7.80 -9.84 9.70
N PHE A 187 -6.58 -9.37 9.94
CA PHE A 187 -5.94 -9.40 11.25
C PHE A 187 -5.94 -8.00 11.86
N VAL A 188 -6.10 -7.94 13.18
CA VAL A 188 -6.07 -6.70 13.96
C VAL A 188 -4.74 -6.58 14.68
N PHE A 189 -4.01 -5.53 14.36
CA PHE A 189 -2.71 -5.23 14.95
C PHE A 189 -2.75 -3.93 15.75
N ASP A 190 -2.13 -3.95 16.93
CA ASP A 190 -1.80 -2.77 17.74
C ASP A 190 -0.28 -2.59 17.79
N ALA A 191 0.19 -1.51 18.41
CA ALA A 191 1.61 -1.30 18.64
C ALA A 191 1.91 -0.88 20.07
N LEU A 192 3.07 -1.28 20.57
CA LEU A 192 3.62 -0.93 21.87
C LEU A 192 4.98 -0.25 21.69
N ILE A 193 5.06 1.04 21.97
CA ILE A 193 6.29 1.83 21.90
C ILE A 193 6.84 2.01 23.30
N SER A 194 8.10 1.60 23.53
CA SER A 194 8.79 1.84 24.79
C SER A 194 9.54 3.18 24.74
N ALA A 195 8.96 4.22 25.34
CA ALA A 195 9.54 5.56 25.44
C ALA A 195 9.86 5.97 26.90
N ALA A 196 9.96 4.99 27.82
CA ALA A 196 10.27 5.24 29.24
C ALA A 196 11.77 5.44 29.55
N GLY A 197 12.65 5.35 28.55
CA GLY A 197 14.09 5.47 28.69
C GLY A 197 14.56 6.85 29.17
N ARG A 198 15.74 6.87 29.85
CA ARG A 198 16.33 8.11 30.40
C ARG A 198 16.99 9.01 29.36
N SER A 199 17.31 8.51 28.16
CA SER A 199 18.09 9.20 27.10
C SER A 199 19.37 9.88 27.64
N SER A 200 20.03 9.27 28.65
CA SER A 200 21.11 9.92 29.41
C SER A 200 22.40 10.15 28.62
N ARG A 201 22.65 9.32 27.58
CA ARG A 201 23.85 9.41 26.73
C ARG A 201 23.71 10.40 25.58
N MET A 202 22.49 10.72 25.22
CA MET A 202 22.16 11.58 24.04
C MET A 202 22.32 13.08 24.32
N GLY A 203 22.23 13.52 25.58
CA GLY A 203 22.15 14.94 25.94
C GLY A 203 20.77 15.55 25.65
N ASP A 204 20.01 15.00 24.69
CA ASP A 204 18.68 15.40 24.30
C ASP A 204 17.65 14.26 24.50
N PHE A 205 16.36 14.60 24.42
CA PHE A 205 15.27 13.66 24.63
C PHE A 205 14.85 13.00 23.31
N LYS A 206 15.35 11.78 23.06
CA LYS A 206 15.19 11.02 21.80
C LYS A 206 13.80 11.11 21.14
N PRO A 207 12.68 10.86 21.84
CA PRO A 207 11.37 10.85 21.21
C PRO A 207 11.01 12.15 20.48
N LEU A 208 11.56 13.28 20.93
CA LEU A 208 11.27 14.62 20.41
C LEU A 208 12.37 15.18 19.50
N MET A 209 13.47 14.44 19.30
CA MET A 209 14.50 14.84 18.34
C MET A 209 13.98 14.76 16.91
N LYS A 210 14.38 15.70 16.06
CA LYS A 210 13.91 15.77 14.67
C LYS A 210 14.76 14.95 13.72
N LEU A 211 14.04 14.14 12.90
CA LEU A 211 14.51 13.49 11.69
C LEU A 211 13.77 14.13 10.51
N GLY A 212 14.46 14.97 9.73
CA GLY A 212 13.82 15.79 8.72
C GLY A 212 12.84 16.80 9.34
N THR A 213 11.61 16.81 8.90
CA THR A 213 10.54 17.72 9.38
C THR A 213 9.79 17.19 10.60
N GLN A 214 9.90 15.91 10.91
CA GLN A 214 9.15 15.21 11.97
C GLN A 214 10.04 14.88 13.17
N THR A 215 9.45 14.74 14.34
CA THR A 215 10.12 14.11 15.47
C THR A 215 10.20 12.58 15.25
N VAL A 216 11.10 11.92 15.99
CA VAL A 216 11.21 10.46 16.04
C VAL A 216 9.84 9.84 16.28
N LEU A 217 9.15 10.26 17.33
CA LEU A 217 7.85 9.71 17.72
C LEU A 217 6.74 9.98 16.69
N GLU A 218 6.66 11.19 16.12
CA GLU A 218 5.69 11.51 15.06
C GLU A 218 5.86 10.60 13.85
N ARG A 219 7.11 10.32 13.46
CA ARG A 219 7.44 9.45 12.35
C ARG A 219 7.00 8.00 12.61
N GLU A 220 7.33 7.45 13.77
CA GLU A 220 6.93 6.10 14.18
C GLU A 220 5.40 5.94 14.16
N ILE A 221 4.69 6.89 14.76
CA ILE A 221 3.22 6.93 14.77
C ILE A 221 2.67 6.97 13.33
N GLN A 222 3.24 7.81 12.47
CA GLN A 222 2.79 7.93 11.08
C GLN A 222 3.02 6.63 10.30
N THR A 223 4.18 5.99 10.44
CA THR A 223 4.50 4.71 9.78
C THR A 223 3.53 3.61 10.22
N LEU A 224 3.26 3.48 11.52
CA LEU A 224 2.29 2.53 12.06
C LEU A 224 0.88 2.78 11.52
N ARG A 225 0.44 4.04 11.47
CA ARG A 225 -0.88 4.42 10.95
C ARG A 225 -1.02 4.12 9.46
N ALA A 226 0.01 4.41 8.68
CA ALA A 226 0.02 4.09 7.25
C ALA A 226 -0.13 2.59 6.98
N CYS A 227 0.34 1.75 7.91
CA CYS A 227 0.20 0.29 7.85
C CYS A 227 -1.05 -0.25 8.55
N GLY A 228 -2.00 0.59 8.97
CA GLY A 228 -3.29 0.14 9.53
C GLY A 228 -3.18 -0.46 10.93
N VAL A 229 -2.27 0.03 11.76
CA VAL A 229 -2.20 -0.28 13.19
C VAL A 229 -3.32 0.47 13.92
N HIS A 230 -4.17 -0.25 14.67
CA HIS A 230 -5.39 0.30 15.26
C HIS A 230 -5.13 1.17 16.48
N GLU A 231 -4.39 0.67 17.45
CA GLU A 231 -4.04 1.40 18.65
C GLU A 231 -2.54 1.41 18.86
N ILE A 232 -2.03 2.54 19.29
CA ILE A 232 -0.62 2.71 19.63
C ILE A 232 -0.53 3.00 21.11
N THR A 233 0.01 2.06 21.88
CA THR A 233 0.28 2.24 23.30
C THR A 233 1.71 2.72 23.49
N ILE A 234 1.89 3.84 24.19
CA ILE A 234 3.21 4.43 24.46
C ILE A 234 3.47 4.33 25.96
N ILE A 235 4.54 3.59 26.31
CA ILE A 235 5.02 3.56 27.70
C ILE A 235 5.87 4.79 27.94
N THR A 236 5.42 5.65 28.84
CA THR A 236 6.11 6.89 29.20
C THR A 236 6.84 6.78 30.53
N GLY A 237 7.92 7.50 30.66
CA GLY A 237 8.68 7.69 31.90
C GLY A 237 9.04 9.16 32.10
N ARG A 238 10.30 9.52 31.87
CA ARG A 238 10.76 10.91 31.88
C ARG A 238 10.01 11.74 30.83
N ARG A 239 9.61 12.97 31.18
CA ARG A 239 8.95 13.94 30.28
C ARG A 239 7.66 13.39 29.65
N ALA A 240 6.85 12.67 30.42
CA ALA A 240 5.62 12.05 29.93
C ALA A 240 4.66 13.06 29.28
N GLU A 241 4.54 14.29 29.82
CA GLU A 241 3.65 15.31 29.27
C GLU A 241 4.13 15.82 27.89
N ASP A 242 5.45 15.92 27.68
CA ASP A 242 5.99 16.32 26.39
C ASP A 242 5.74 15.25 25.32
N ILE A 243 5.82 13.96 25.68
CA ILE A 243 5.44 12.85 24.81
C ILE A 243 3.96 12.92 24.47
N ARG A 244 3.09 13.17 25.45
CA ARG A 244 1.64 13.31 25.23
C ARG A 244 1.32 14.47 24.29
N ALA A 245 2.01 15.60 24.47
CA ALA A 245 1.82 16.77 23.62
C ALA A 245 2.28 16.54 22.17
N ALA A 246 3.34 15.76 21.95
CA ALA A 246 3.88 15.44 20.63
C ALA A 246 3.09 14.32 19.91
N ALA A 247 2.54 13.37 20.65
CA ALA A 247 1.82 12.23 20.09
C ALA A 247 0.37 12.59 19.81
N VAL A 248 0.10 13.28 18.70
CA VAL A 248 -1.24 13.71 18.29
C VAL A 248 -1.93 12.63 17.46
N GLY A 249 -3.22 12.41 17.70
CA GLY A 249 -4.07 11.52 16.88
C GLY A 249 -5.02 10.66 17.71
N THR A 250 -5.98 10.05 17.04
CA THR A 250 -6.93 9.10 17.66
C THR A 250 -6.28 7.73 17.89
N GLY A 251 -6.75 6.98 18.88
CA GLY A 251 -6.25 5.62 19.18
C GLY A 251 -4.82 5.58 19.72
N ILE A 252 -4.37 6.66 20.41
CA ILE A 252 -3.11 6.65 21.16
C ILE A 252 -3.45 6.49 22.64
N HIS A 253 -2.84 5.49 23.26
CA HIS A 253 -2.97 5.19 24.67
C HIS A 253 -1.63 5.39 25.38
N PHE A 254 -1.65 5.94 26.60
CA PHE A 254 -0.43 6.20 27.36
C PHE A 254 -0.45 5.42 28.69
N ILE A 255 0.63 4.71 28.94
CA ILE A 255 0.88 4.06 30.23
C ILE A 255 2.12 4.68 30.84
N HIS A 256 1.97 5.28 32.02
CA HIS A 256 3.11 5.86 32.72
C HIS A 256 3.77 4.82 33.63
N ASN A 257 5.08 4.64 33.49
CA ASN A 257 5.88 3.90 34.44
C ASN A 257 6.47 4.85 35.50
N PRO A 258 5.91 4.95 36.70
CA PRO A 258 6.42 5.88 37.72
C PRO A 258 7.81 5.49 38.25
N ALA A 259 8.14 4.21 38.14
CA ALA A 259 9.43 3.67 38.58
C ALA A 259 10.49 3.58 37.46
N TYR A 260 10.27 4.31 36.34
CA TYR A 260 11.16 4.26 35.16
C TYR A 260 12.64 4.48 35.46
N ALA A 261 12.92 5.18 36.55
CA ALA A 261 14.29 5.46 36.99
C ALA A 261 14.99 4.27 37.67
N GLU A 262 14.22 3.32 38.17
CA GLU A 262 14.70 2.18 38.99
C GLU A 262 14.51 0.85 38.25
N THR A 263 13.59 0.79 37.30
CA THR A 263 13.22 -0.40 36.53
C THR A 263 14.04 -0.52 35.23
N LYS A 264 14.12 -1.74 34.69
CA LYS A 264 14.70 -2.03 33.37
C LYS A 264 13.65 -1.84 32.26
N MET A 265 14.08 -1.85 31.00
CA MET A 265 13.19 -1.73 29.85
C MET A 265 12.12 -2.83 29.87
N PHE A 266 12.45 -4.07 30.23
CA PHE A 266 11.51 -5.18 30.27
C PHE A 266 10.35 -4.94 31.24
N ASP A 267 10.59 -4.32 32.40
CA ASP A 267 9.52 -3.98 33.34
C ASP A 267 8.52 -3.01 32.72
N SER A 268 9.00 -2.03 31.95
CA SER A 268 8.13 -1.13 31.17
C SER A 268 7.35 -1.88 30.10
N VAL A 269 7.98 -2.81 29.37
CA VAL A 269 7.31 -3.66 28.37
C VAL A 269 6.21 -4.50 29.03
N CYS A 270 6.46 -5.07 30.20
CA CYS A 270 5.48 -5.84 30.96
C CYS A 270 4.22 -5.02 31.34
N LEU A 271 4.36 -3.72 31.61
CA LEU A 271 3.19 -2.85 31.81
C LEU A 271 2.29 -2.79 30.58
N GLY A 272 2.89 -2.61 29.40
CA GLY A 272 2.17 -2.58 28.14
C GLY A 272 1.55 -3.93 27.77
N LEU A 273 2.30 -5.03 27.90
CA LEU A 273 1.79 -6.38 27.66
C LEU A 273 0.65 -6.75 28.61
N SER A 274 0.75 -6.33 29.89
CA SER A 274 -0.32 -6.53 30.88
C SER A 274 -1.59 -5.78 30.51
N TYR A 275 -1.49 -4.55 29.99
CA TYR A 275 -2.61 -3.81 29.46
C TYR A 275 -3.31 -4.58 28.32
N TYR A 276 -2.55 -5.09 27.35
CA TYR A 276 -3.12 -5.85 26.25
C TYR A 276 -3.72 -7.19 26.70
N LYS A 277 -3.13 -7.86 27.70
CA LYS A 277 -3.71 -9.05 28.33
C LYS A 277 -5.10 -8.76 28.92
N GLU A 278 -5.25 -7.70 29.68
CA GLU A 278 -6.54 -7.32 30.30
C GLU A 278 -7.54 -6.84 29.24
N LYS A 279 -7.11 -6.07 28.26
CA LYS A 279 -7.93 -5.66 27.12
C LYS A 279 -8.53 -6.85 26.37
N ARG A 280 -7.74 -7.90 26.10
CA ARG A 280 -8.23 -9.13 25.45
C ARG A 280 -9.25 -9.88 26.29
N LYS A 281 -9.13 -9.86 27.61
CA LYS A 281 -10.12 -10.49 28.51
C LYS A 281 -11.46 -9.80 28.46
N THR A 282 -11.46 -8.46 28.43
CA THR A 282 -12.69 -7.65 28.49
C THR A 282 -13.39 -7.54 27.14
N ALA A 283 -12.64 -7.43 26.05
CA ALA A 283 -13.17 -7.24 24.70
C ALA A 283 -13.34 -8.54 23.89
N GLY A 284 -12.89 -9.68 24.44
CA GLY A 284 -12.86 -10.99 23.76
C GLY A 284 -11.58 -11.20 22.94
N LYS A 285 -11.20 -12.47 22.74
CA LYS A 285 -9.96 -12.87 22.05
C LYS A 285 -9.89 -12.39 20.59
N GLU A 286 -11.04 -12.06 20.01
CA GLU A 286 -11.20 -11.77 18.59
C GLU A 286 -10.76 -10.35 18.18
N THR A 287 -10.44 -9.48 19.14
CA THR A 287 -10.19 -8.05 18.90
C THR A 287 -8.73 -7.66 18.73
N LEU A 288 -7.80 -8.59 18.91
CA LEU A 288 -6.35 -8.34 18.79
C LEU A 288 -5.64 -9.65 18.42
N ASP A 289 -4.90 -9.62 17.32
CA ASP A 289 -4.15 -10.77 16.81
C ASP A 289 -2.65 -10.65 17.07
N GLY A 290 -2.09 -9.45 16.92
CA GLY A 290 -0.67 -9.22 17.14
C GLY A 290 -0.34 -7.79 17.58
N ILE A 291 0.85 -7.62 18.15
CA ILE A 291 1.37 -6.36 18.64
C ILE A 291 2.74 -6.12 18.03
N PHE A 292 2.91 -5.01 17.35
CA PHE A 292 4.23 -4.50 16.98
C PHE A 292 4.89 -3.88 18.21
N PHE A 293 6.04 -4.40 18.59
CA PHE A 293 6.83 -3.85 19.69
C PHE A 293 8.16 -3.28 19.20
N PHE A 294 8.51 -2.09 19.66
CA PHE A 294 9.85 -1.51 19.47
C PHE A 294 10.16 -0.44 20.52
N PRO A 295 11.46 -0.22 20.82
CA PRO A 295 11.90 0.94 21.57
C PRO A 295 11.92 2.18 20.66
N VAL A 296 11.69 3.36 21.22
CA VAL A 296 11.63 4.65 20.51
C VAL A 296 12.96 5.12 19.89
N ASP A 297 13.99 4.32 19.91
CA ASP A 297 15.31 4.63 19.34
C ASP A 297 15.59 3.94 17.99
N VAL A 298 14.60 3.23 17.45
CA VAL A 298 14.66 2.61 16.11
C VAL A 298 13.61 3.24 15.19
N PRO A 299 13.76 4.52 14.80
CA PRO A 299 12.68 5.27 14.12
C PRO A 299 12.61 5.08 12.61
N LEU A 300 13.52 4.32 12.00
CA LEU A 300 13.70 4.32 10.56
C LEU A 300 13.20 3.07 9.85
N PHE A 301 12.56 2.13 10.57
CA PHE A 301 11.86 1.02 9.91
C PHE A 301 10.80 1.56 8.94
N THR A 302 10.56 0.81 7.88
CA THR A 302 9.69 1.25 6.78
C THR A 302 8.34 0.56 6.81
N PRO A 303 7.34 1.11 6.10
CA PRO A 303 6.09 0.40 5.85
C PRO A 303 6.29 -0.98 5.22
N PHE A 304 7.35 -1.19 4.44
CA PHE A 304 7.65 -2.48 3.84
C PHE A 304 7.88 -3.56 4.90
N THR A 305 8.69 -3.27 5.91
CA THR A 305 8.97 -4.21 7.01
C THR A 305 7.68 -4.61 7.72
N LEU A 306 6.83 -3.64 8.11
CA LEU A 306 5.56 -3.92 8.77
C LEU A 306 4.61 -4.75 7.91
N GLU A 307 4.47 -4.43 6.61
CA GLU A 307 3.58 -5.17 5.71
C GLU A 307 4.12 -6.58 5.44
N TYR A 308 5.44 -6.76 5.36
CA TYR A 308 6.06 -8.06 5.19
C TYR A 308 5.90 -8.93 6.45
N GLU A 309 6.07 -8.38 7.65
CA GLU A 309 5.79 -9.09 8.90
C GLU A 309 4.32 -9.51 9.00
N LYS A 310 3.38 -8.64 8.66
CA LYS A 310 1.94 -8.97 8.61
C LYS A 310 1.63 -10.09 7.62
N TYR A 311 2.25 -10.04 6.45
CA TYR A 311 2.11 -11.09 5.44
C TYR A 311 2.61 -12.44 5.99
N ARG A 312 3.81 -12.47 6.58
CA ARG A 312 4.39 -13.69 7.18
C ARG A 312 3.61 -14.17 8.40
N PHE A 313 3.06 -13.25 9.20
CA PHE A 313 2.15 -13.58 10.31
C PHE A 313 0.87 -14.28 9.82
N ALA A 314 0.32 -13.85 8.69
CA ALA A 314 -0.90 -14.45 8.14
C ALA A 314 -0.67 -15.84 7.55
N GLU A 315 0.53 -16.11 7.01
CA GLU A 315 0.90 -17.40 6.42
C GLU A 315 1.53 -18.38 7.39
N GLY A 316 2.06 -17.89 8.52
CA GLY A 316 2.88 -18.67 9.42
C GLY A 316 2.21 -18.99 10.77
N ASP A 317 2.89 -19.84 11.54
CA ASP A 317 2.53 -20.28 12.87
C ASP A 317 3.54 -19.81 13.95
N GLY A 318 4.37 -18.80 13.61
CA GLY A 318 5.31 -18.18 14.55
C GLY A 318 4.60 -17.40 15.65
N ASP A 319 5.23 -17.35 16.82
CA ASP A 319 4.77 -16.58 17.97
C ASP A 319 5.34 -15.16 17.98
N VAL A 320 6.58 -15.02 17.52
CA VAL A 320 7.30 -13.74 17.41
C VAL A 320 7.99 -13.68 16.05
N TYR A 321 7.70 -12.66 15.27
CA TYR A 321 8.37 -12.35 14.02
C TYR A 321 9.39 -11.25 14.26
N LEU A 322 10.62 -11.45 13.78
CA LEU A 322 11.77 -10.59 14.07
C LEU A 322 12.39 -10.18 12.74
N PRO A 323 12.32 -8.90 12.34
CA PRO A 323 12.99 -8.46 11.12
C PRO A 323 14.52 -8.50 11.34
N GLU A 324 15.25 -8.93 10.32
CA GLU A 324 16.71 -8.94 10.28
C GLU A 324 17.19 -8.27 9.00
N TYR A 325 18.14 -7.37 9.12
CA TYR A 325 18.87 -6.82 7.99
C TYR A 325 20.31 -7.33 8.01
N GLU A 326 20.74 -8.06 6.97
CA GLU A 326 22.06 -8.67 6.88
C GLU A 326 22.43 -9.48 8.17
N LYS A 327 21.46 -10.26 8.66
CA LYS A 327 21.55 -11.05 9.90
C LYS A 327 21.64 -10.23 11.20
N THR A 328 21.53 -8.92 11.12
CA THR A 328 21.42 -8.07 12.31
C THR A 328 19.94 -8.00 12.71
N PRO A 329 19.59 -8.50 13.93
CA PRO A 329 18.22 -8.39 14.42
C PRO A 329 17.79 -6.94 14.58
N GLY A 330 16.54 -6.67 14.21
CA GLY A 330 15.98 -5.33 14.19
C GLY A 330 14.61 -5.22 14.87
N HIS A 331 13.92 -4.14 14.57
CA HIS A 331 12.59 -3.78 15.07
C HIS A 331 11.71 -3.26 13.93
N PRO A 332 10.36 -3.26 14.09
CA PRO A 332 9.59 -3.78 15.24
C PRO A 332 9.63 -5.31 15.36
N LEU A 333 9.32 -5.85 16.54
CA LEU A 333 8.95 -7.26 16.69
C LEU A 333 7.46 -7.39 16.53
N LEU A 334 6.96 -8.28 15.68
CA LEU A 334 5.53 -8.60 15.65
C LEU A 334 5.26 -9.81 16.54
N ILE A 335 4.64 -9.57 17.68
CA ILE A 335 4.32 -10.55 18.73
C ILE A 335 2.87 -10.99 18.57
N ARG A 336 2.62 -12.29 18.46
CA ARG A 336 1.27 -12.86 18.48
C ARG A 336 0.63 -12.61 19.83
N ALA A 337 -0.61 -12.14 19.83
CA ALA A 337 -1.30 -11.78 21.08
C ALA A 337 -1.55 -12.98 22.02
N ASP A 338 -1.55 -14.20 21.48
CA ASP A 338 -1.78 -15.43 22.28
C ASP A 338 -0.61 -15.78 23.19
N VAL A 339 0.60 -15.29 22.90
CA VAL A 339 1.79 -15.62 23.72
C VAL A 339 2.12 -14.55 24.77
N ILE A 340 1.36 -13.45 24.84
CA ILE A 340 1.59 -12.37 25.81
C ILE A 340 1.69 -12.93 27.25
N GLU A 341 0.83 -13.87 27.63
CA GLU A 341 0.83 -14.44 28.96
C GLU A 341 2.12 -15.20 29.28
N LYS A 342 2.67 -15.94 28.32
CA LYS A 342 3.95 -16.63 28.47
C LYS A 342 5.10 -15.63 28.63
N LEU A 343 5.11 -14.57 27.83
CA LEU A 343 6.13 -13.52 27.94
C LEU A 343 6.11 -12.83 29.30
N LEU A 344 4.91 -12.59 29.88
CA LEU A 344 4.73 -11.99 31.20
C LEU A 344 5.17 -12.91 32.36
N GLN A 345 5.28 -14.22 32.17
CA GLN A 345 5.73 -15.18 33.18
C GLN A 345 7.27 -15.29 33.25
N HIS A 346 7.98 -14.70 32.30
CA HIS A 346 9.45 -14.72 32.26
C HIS A 346 10.06 -13.87 33.40
N ASP A 347 11.16 -14.33 33.98
CA ASP A 347 11.82 -13.70 35.13
C ASP A 347 12.57 -12.39 34.82
N GLY A 348 12.61 -11.97 33.56
CA GLY A 348 13.26 -10.76 33.06
C GLY A 348 14.78 -10.94 32.79
N THR A 349 15.33 -12.15 32.91
CA THR A 349 16.70 -12.44 32.49
C THR A 349 16.86 -12.16 31.00
N MET A 350 17.87 -11.36 30.60
CA MET A 350 18.06 -10.85 29.24
C MET A 350 16.90 -10.00 28.68
N GLY A 351 15.97 -9.58 29.53
CA GLY A 351 14.86 -8.72 29.15
C GLY A 351 13.86 -9.38 28.17
N LEU A 352 13.28 -8.59 27.26
CA LEU A 352 12.33 -9.12 26.26
C LEU A 352 12.99 -10.14 25.32
N LYS A 353 14.28 -9.97 25.01
CA LYS A 353 15.02 -10.96 24.22
C LYS A 353 14.96 -12.33 24.88
N GLY A 354 15.31 -12.43 26.18
CA GLY A 354 15.23 -13.69 26.93
C GLY A 354 13.81 -14.25 26.99
N ALA A 355 12.80 -13.39 27.19
CA ALA A 355 11.41 -13.80 27.17
C ALA A 355 10.97 -14.39 25.81
N CYS A 356 11.47 -13.85 24.69
CA CYS A 356 11.21 -14.39 23.36
C CYS A 356 12.06 -15.63 23.02
N GLU A 357 13.16 -15.89 23.75
CA GLU A 357 14.05 -17.03 23.52
C GLU A 357 13.66 -18.30 24.32
N GLN A 358 12.55 -18.25 25.05
CA GLN A 358 12.01 -19.43 25.75
C GLN A 358 11.69 -20.57 24.75
N PRO A 359 11.95 -21.84 25.11
CA PRO A 359 11.77 -22.97 24.19
C PRO A 359 10.35 -23.13 23.64
N GLU A 360 9.35 -22.67 24.38
CA GLU A 360 7.92 -22.70 24.00
C GLU A 360 7.48 -21.50 23.16
N ILE A 361 8.39 -20.57 22.83
CA ILE A 361 8.13 -19.42 21.96
C ILE A 361 8.83 -19.64 20.62
N ARG A 362 8.03 -19.78 19.58
CA ARG A 362 8.53 -19.95 18.22
C ARG A 362 8.86 -18.61 17.59
N ARG A 363 10.15 -18.30 17.51
CA ARG A 363 10.66 -17.11 16.82
C ARG A 363 10.88 -17.39 15.33
N ILE A 364 10.48 -16.46 14.50
CA ILE A 364 10.67 -16.48 13.03
C ILE A 364 11.50 -15.26 12.64
N PRO A 365 12.80 -15.42 12.37
CA PRO A 365 13.60 -14.36 11.79
C PRO A 365 13.14 -14.10 10.35
N LEU A 366 13.03 -12.83 9.98
CA LEU A 366 12.58 -12.38 8.67
C LEU A 366 13.67 -11.51 8.06
N ASP A 367 14.37 -12.03 7.07
CA ASP A 367 15.27 -11.22 6.26
C ASP A 367 14.44 -10.14 5.52
N VAL A 368 14.80 -8.86 5.70
CA VAL A 368 14.12 -7.71 5.09
C VAL A 368 15.14 -6.79 4.42
N PRO A 369 14.78 -6.17 3.28
CA PRO A 369 15.68 -5.26 2.57
C PRO A 369 15.57 -3.82 3.12
N ASP A 370 15.45 -3.68 4.44
CA ASP A 370 15.22 -2.42 5.14
C ASP A 370 16.27 -2.23 6.24
N PRO A 371 17.39 -1.55 5.96
CA PRO A 371 18.40 -1.29 6.98
C PRO A 371 17.89 -0.48 8.17
N GLY A 372 16.81 0.32 7.95
CA GLY A 372 16.21 1.14 8.99
C GLY A 372 15.63 0.35 10.15
N CYS A 373 15.32 -0.94 9.99
CA CYS A 373 14.85 -1.79 11.08
C CYS A 373 15.94 -2.11 12.11
N ALA A 374 17.21 -2.07 11.69
CA ALA A 374 18.38 -2.40 12.54
C ALA A 374 19.15 -1.16 13.02
N PHE A 375 18.71 0.05 12.65
CA PHE A 375 19.37 1.29 13.04
C PHE A 375 18.77 1.82 14.34
N ASP A 376 19.54 1.74 15.40
CA ASP A 376 19.28 2.42 16.66
C ASP A 376 20.21 3.64 16.84
N ALA A 377 19.89 4.51 17.78
CA ALA A 377 20.71 5.67 18.10
C ALA A 377 20.80 5.89 19.60
N ASP A 378 21.93 5.52 20.19
CA ASP A 378 22.22 5.74 21.60
C ASP A 378 23.08 6.99 21.85
N THR A 379 23.76 7.49 20.84
CA THR A 379 24.64 8.64 20.88
C THR A 379 24.28 9.69 19.84
N GLN A 380 24.73 10.94 20.01
CA GLN A 380 24.55 12.01 19.02
C GLN A 380 25.19 11.66 17.67
N GLU A 381 26.31 10.94 17.68
CA GLU A 381 26.99 10.51 16.46
C GLU A 381 26.13 9.49 15.69
N GLU A 382 25.57 8.50 16.35
CA GLU A 382 24.65 7.53 15.75
C GLU A 382 23.40 8.23 15.23
N PHE A 383 22.83 9.16 15.98
CA PHE A 383 21.69 9.94 15.52
C PHE A 383 22.00 10.78 14.27
N GLN A 384 23.23 11.30 14.15
CA GLN A 384 23.64 11.99 12.92
C GLN A 384 23.72 11.02 11.74
N LYS A 385 24.15 9.77 11.94
CA LYS A 385 24.11 8.72 10.90
C LYS A 385 22.69 8.42 10.46
N LEU A 386 21.72 8.36 11.40
CA LEU A 386 20.30 8.22 11.05
C LEU A 386 19.80 9.38 10.18
N ARG A 387 20.13 10.62 10.50
CA ARG A 387 19.78 11.81 9.69
C ARG A 387 20.36 11.75 8.28
N ASP A 388 21.61 11.34 8.17
CA ASP A 388 22.30 11.24 6.89
C ASP A 388 21.72 10.13 6.03
N TRP A 389 21.37 9.00 6.62
CA TRP A 389 20.72 7.90 5.93
C TRP A 389 19.31 8.29 5.49
N GLU A 390 18.51 8.89 6.37
CA GLU A 390 17.16 9.38 6.06
C GLU A 390 17.14 10.32 4.86
N ARG A 391 18.11 11.23 4.78
CA ARG A 391 18.23 12.18 3.66
C ARG A 391 18.55 11.47 2.34
N LYS A 392 19.32 10.38 2.37
CA LYS A 392 19.72 9.63 1.19
C LYS A 392 18.68 8.61 0.74
N ARG A 393 17.89 8.08 1.67
CA ARG A 393 16.93 6.99 1.43
C ARG A 393 16.01 7.18 0.20
N PRO A 394 15.50 8.38 -0.13
CA PRO A 394 14.64 8.54 -1.30
C PRO A 394 15.28 8.09 -2.62
N ILE A 395 16.61 8.10 -2.70
CA ILE A 395 17.38 7.68 -3.88
C ILE A 395 18.44 6.68 -3.42
N PRO A 396 18.20 5.36 -3.58
CA PRO A 396 19.17 4.34 -3.17
C PRO A 396 20.45 4.44 -4.00
N ASP A 397 21.58 4.16 -3.37
CA ASP A 397 22.84 4.08 -4.10
C ASP A 397 22.94 2.77 -4.90
N ARG A 398 24.03 2.63 -5.67
CA ARG A 398 24.20 1.46 -6.54
C ARG A 398 24.24 0.15 -5.74
N GLU A 399 24.90 0.13 -4.61
CA GLU A 399 25.06 -1.07 -3.79
C GLU A 399 23.70 -1.48 -3.18
N GLU A 400 22.92 -0.52 -2.71
CA GLU A 400 21.55 -0.76 -2.24
C GLU A 400 20.63 -1.24 -3.37
N CYS A 401 20.71 -0.67 -4.57
CA CYS A 401 19.98 -1.18 -5.72
C CYS A 401 20.29 -2.64 -6.03
N GLU A 402 21.58 -3.03 -6.05
CA GLU A 402 21.98 -4.42 -6.30
C GLU A 402 21.48 -5.37 -5.20
N ARG A 403 21.51 -4.95 -3.92
CA ARG A 403 20.90 -5.71 -2.83
C ARG A 403 19.40 -5.91 -3.00
N LEU A 404 18.68 -4.85 -3.40
CA LEU A 404 17.25 -4.93 -3.68
C LEU A 404 16.95 -5.92 -4.82
N LEU A 405 17.68 -5.86 -5.93
CA LEU A 405 17.52 -6.80 -7.04
C LEU A 405 17.74 -8.26 -6.60
N ALA A 406 18.75 -8.49 -5.76
CA ALA A 406 19.03 -9.80 -5.19
C ALA A 406 17.94 -10.28 -4.25
N TRP A 407 17.47 -9.42 -3.33
CA TRP A 407 16.44 -9.75 -2.34
C TRP A 407 15.10 -10.08 -2.99
N PHE A 408 14.70 -9.32 -4.01
CA PHE A 408 13.47 -9.58 -4.78
C PHE A 408 13.61 -10.73 -5.79
N HIS A 409 14.75 -11.43 -5.81
CA HIS A 409 15.03 -12.53 -6.73
C HIS A 409 14.80 -12.15 -8.19
N THR A 410 15.20 -10.93 -8.57
CA THR A 410 15.07 -10.45 -9.94
C THR A 410 15.88 -11.37 -10.87
N PRO A 411 15.28 -11.89 -11.97
CA PRO A 411 15.98 -12.82 -12.86
C PRO A 411 17.28 -12.23 -13.41
N GLU A 412 18.35 -13.01 -13.45
CA GLU A 412 19.68 -12.56 -13.85
C GLU A 412 19.71 -11.87 -15.24
N ALA A 413 18.91 -12.37 -16.19
CA ALA A 413 18.78 -11.74 -17.51
C ALA A 413 18.15 -10.33 -17.42
N THR A 414 17.22 -10.13 -16.47
CA THR A 414 16.62 -8.82 -16.20
C THR A 414 17.62 -7.90 -15.52
N VAL A 415 18.41 -8.40 -14.56
CA VAL A 415 19.48 -7.63 -13.91
C VAL A 415 20.50 -7.12 -14.93
N ARG A 416 20.96 -7.98 -15.85
CA ARG A 416 21.89 -7.56 -16.92
C ARG A 416 21.27 -6.52 -17.85
N HIS A 417 19.99 -6.70 -18.24
CA HIS A 417 19.25 -5.69 -18.98
C HIS A 417 19.20 -4.36 -18.26
N SER A 418 18.82 -4.36 -16.99
CA SER A 418 18.68 -3.16 -16.17
C SER A 418 20.01 -2.41 -16.00
N ARG A 419 21.13 -3.12 -15.89
CA ARG A 419 22.47 -2.50 -15.87
C ARG A 419 22.79 -1.80 -17.18
N ALA A 420 22.52 -2.46 -18.34
CA ALA A 420 22.72 -1.84 -19.64
C ALA A 420 21.83 -0.62 -19.87
N VAL A 421 20.58 -0.66 -19.38
CA VAL A 421 19.66 0.50 -19.40
C VAL A 421 20.20 1.62 -18.52
N ALA A 422 20.67 1.33 -17.30
CA ALA A 422 21.20 2.33 -16.37
C ALA A 422 22.45 3.04 -16.95
N GLU A 423 23.35 2.32 -17.59
CA GLU A 423 24.52 2.89 -18.27
C GLU A 423 24.11 3.83 -19.42
N LEU A 424 23.20 3.38 -20.29
CA LEU A 424 22.70 4.21 -21.39
C LEU A 424 21.96 5.45 -20.87
N THR A 425 21.20 5.33 -19.77
CA THR A 425 20.48 6.45 -19.13
C THR A 425 21.43 7.57 -18.74
N VAL A 426 22.58 7.25 -18.13
CA VAL A 426 23.60 8.25 -17.78
C VAL A 426 24.20 8.91 -19.02
N GLU A 427 24.51 8.14 -20.07
CA GLU A 427 25.04 8.68 -21.32
C GLU A 427 24.04 9.63 -22.00
N LEU A 428 22.75 9.28 -22.04
CA LEU A 428 21.70 10.16 -22.57
C LEU A 428 21.60 11.45 -21.75
N ALA A 429 21.65 11.35 -20.42
CA ALA A 429 21.67 12.52 -19.55
C ALA A 429 22.88 13.44 -19.81
N ASP A 430 24.05 12.84 -20.02
CA ASP A 430 25.27 13.62 -20.34
C ASP A 430 25.16 14.37 -21.66
N ARG A 431 24.59 13.77 -22.70
CA ARG A 431 24.32 14.44 -23.98
C ARG A 431 23.38 15.62 -23.80
N VAL A 432 22.28 15.41 -23.05
CA VAL A 432 21.31 16.45 -22.73
C VAL A 432 21.93 17.63 -21.98
N LEU A 433 22.70 17.34 -20.94
CA LEU A 433 23.34 18.36 -20.11
C LEU A 433 24.38 19.15 -20.91
N LYS A 434 25.13 18.49 -21.81
CA LYS A 434 26.06 19.15 -22.71
C LYS A 434 25.35 20.06 -23.70
N HIS A 435 24.26 19.61 -24.32
CA HIS A 435 23.48 20.40 -25.27
C HIS A 435 22.85 21.63 -24.60
N ARG A 436 22.37 21.51 -23.35
CA ARG A 436 21.87 22.64 -22.54
C ARG A 436 22.95 23.70 -22.24
N SER A 437 24.21 23.27 -22.06
CA SER A 437 25.31 24.19 -21.81
C SER A 437 25.74 24.97 -23.06
N GLU A 438 25.51 24.41 -24.25
CA GLU A 438 25.87 24.99 -25.54
C GLU A 438 24.77 25.93 -26.11
N THR A 439 23.48 25.65 -25.77
CA THR A 439 22.30 26.43 -26.22
C THR A 439 21.75 27.32 -25.10
N TYR A 440 22.42 28.42 -24.83
CA TYR A 440 22.09 29.33 -23.73
C TYR A 440 20.95 30.32 -24.07
N VAL A 441 19.83 29.91 -24.66
CA VAL A 441 18.66 30.82 -24.83
C VAL A 441 17.32 30.05 -24.80
N GLU A 442 16.41 30.47 -23.92
CA GLU A 442 14.94 30.27 -23.90
C GLU A 442 14.32 28.94 -23.42
N MET A 443 15.00 27.78 -23.40
CA MET A 443 14.37 26.53 -22.92
C MET A 443 14.44 26.30 -21.41
N THR A 444 15.09 27.16 -20.64
CA THR A 444 15.48 26.95 -19.23
C THR A 444 14.33 26.99 -18.23
N TYR A 445 13.15 27.47 -18.59
CA TYR A 445 12.03 27.62 -17.64
C TYR A 445 11.07 26.43 -17.51
N LYS A 446 11.15 25.41 -18.36
CA LYS A 446 10.19 24.30 -18.35
C LYS A 446 10.75 22.94 -17.92
N SER A 447 12.05 22.73 -17.93
CA SER A 447 12.63 21.42 -17.64
C SER A 447 13.35 21.41 -16.30
N PRO A 448 12.96 20.54 -15.35
CA PRO A 448 13.63 20.41 -14.05
C PRO A 448 15.09 19.96 -14.22
N PRO A 449 15.95 20.17 -13.22
CA PRO A 449 17.29 19.61 -13.21
C PRO A 449 17.25 18.09 -13.27
N ILE A 450 18.22 17.48 -13.96
CA ILE A 450 18.38 16.04 -14.08
C ILE A 450 19.40 15.58 -13.04
N ASP A 451 18.97 14.71 -12.13
CA ASP A 451 19.86 14.05 -11.17
C ASP A 451 20.30 12.68 -11.71
N LYS A 452 21.61 12.58 -12.04
CA LYS A 452 22.19 11.35 -12.59
C LYS A 452 22.12 10.15 -11.63
N HIS A 453 22.27 10.38 -10.33
CA HIS A 453 22.15 9.30 -9.34
C HIS A 453 20.73 8.76 -9.30
N LYS A 454 19.75 9.65 -9.33
CA LYS A 454 18.34 9.32 -9.32
C LYS A 454 17.93 8.52 -10.56
N ILE A 455 18.30 8.97 -11.76
CA ILE A 455 17.95 8.25 -13.00
C ILE A 455 18.70 6.94 -13.14
N TYR A 456 19.94 6.85 -12.65
CA TYR A 456 20.70 5.60 -12.61
C TYR A 456 19.99 4.56 -11.71
N ALA A 457 19.64 4.95 -10.48
CA ALA A 457 18.93 4.07 -9.55
C ALA A 457 17.56 3.64 -10.09
N ALA A 458 16.79 4.58 -10.67
CA ALA A 458 15.51 4.28 -11.29
C ALA A 458 15.65 3.32 -12.48
N ALA A 459 16.65 3.52 -13.35
CA ALA A 459 16.93 2.65 -14.49
C ALA A 459 17.41 1.25 -14.04
N LEU A 460 18.21 1.16 -12.99
CA LEU A 460 18.66 -0.12 -12.46
C LEU A 460 17.51 -0.93 -11.84
N LEU A 461 16.52 -0.26 -11.25
CA LEU A 461 15.39 -0.88 -10.54
C LEU A 461 14.08 -0.91 -11.36
N HIS A 462 14.07 -0.41 -12.63
CA HIS A 462 12.82 -0.26 -13.38
C HIS A 462 12.04 -1.57 -13.55
N ASP A 463 12.74 -2.68 -13.70
CA ASP A 463 12.20 -4.02 -13.90
C ASP A 463 12.31 -4.93 -12.66
N ILE A 464 12.49 -4.37 -11.45
CA ILE A 464 12.63 -5.14 -10.19
C ILE A 464 11.49 -6.13 -9.95
N ALA A 465 10.29 -5.80 -10.40
CA ALA A 465 9.10 -6.66 -10.28
C ALA A 465 8.75 -7.41 -11.57
N LYS A 466 9.69 -7.62 -12.50
CA LYS A 466 9.44 -8.18 -13.85
C LYS A 466 8.67 -9.49 -13.88
N ALA A 467 8.83 -10.31 -12.86
CA ALA A 467 8.13 -11.59 -12.75
C ALA A 467 6.65 -11.45 -12.30
N TYR A 468 6.21 -10.25 -11.94
CA TYR A 468 4.88 -9.98 -11.38
C TYR A 468 3.98 -9.27 -12.40
N PRO A 469 2.65 -9.49 -12.32
CA PRO A 469 1.68 -8.69 -13.09
C PRO A 469 1.85 -7.20 -12.77
N GLU A 470 1.58 -6.34 -13.76
CA GLU A 470 1.67 -4.87 -13.59
C GLU A 470 3.03 -4.45 -12.98
N HIS A 471 4.11 -5.06 -13.45
CA HIS A 471 5.45 -4.92 -12.85
C HIS A 471 5.92 -3.47 -12.65
N PRO A 472 5.57 -2.46 -13.49
CA PRO A 472 5.97 -1.08 -13.22
C PRO A 472 5.37 -0.55 -11.92
N GLU A 473 4.07 -0.69 -11.77
CA GLU A 473 3.34 -0.25 -10.57
C GLU A 473 3.68 -1.09 -9.34
N THR A 474 3.86 -2.41 -9.53
CA THR A 474 4.26 -3.32 -8.45
C THR A 474 5.64 -2.93 -7.91
N GLY A 475 6.63 -2.74 -8.79
CA GLY A 475 7.98 -2.32 -8.41
C GLY A 475 8.00 -0.94 -7.76
N ALA A 476 7.29 0.03 -8.35
CA ALA A 476 7.13 1.36 -7.77
C ALA A 476 6.48 1.31 -6.38
N GLY A 477 5.49 0.44 -6.19
CA GLY A 477 4.84 0.21 -4.90
C GLY A 477 5.80 -0.29 -3.83
N TRP A 478 6.65 -1.27 -4.15
CA TRP A 478 7.69 -1.76 -3.24
C TRP A 478 8.69 -0.67 -2.87
N LEU A 479 9.13 0.10 -3.85
CA LEU A 479 10.07 1.20 -3.64
C LEU A 479 9.47 2.30 -2.75
N ARG A 480 8.19 2.64 -2.91
CA ARG A 480 7.49 3.59 -2.02
C ARG A 480 7.41 3.06 -0.58
N LEU A 481 7.08 1.78 -0.40
CA LEU A 481 7.03 1.15 0.92
C LEU A 481 8.41 1.13 1.60
N LEU A 482 9.49 0.95 0.85
CA LEU A 482 10.88 1.02 1.33
C LEU A 482 11.38 2.46 1.56
N GLY A 483 10.59 3.47 1.16
CA GLY A 483 10.96 4.88 1.30
C GLY A 483 11.78 5.45 0.14
N HIS A 484 12.00 4.69 -0.94
CA HIS A 484 12.70 5.16 -2.15
C HIS A 484 11.76 5.98 -3.06
N THR A 485 11.11 6.96 -2.45
CA THR A 485 10.07 7.77 -3.11
C THR A 485 10.60 8.64 -4.25
N GLY A 486 11.89 8.96 -4.24
CA GLY A 486 12.51 9.78 -5.28
C GLY A 486 12.55 9.11 -6.66
N ILE A 487 12.54 7.78 -6.71
CA ILE A 487 12.65 7.01 -7.97
C ILE A 487 11.38 6.26 -8.35
N ALA A 488 10.46 6.09 -7.42
CA ALA A 488 9.29 5.22 -7.60
C ALA A 488 8.41 5.63 -8.80
N ASP A 489 8.18 6.93 -9.00
CA ASP A 489 7.36 7.43 -10.11
C ASP A 489 8.06 7.24 -11.47
N ILE A 490 9.39 7.33 -11.51
CA ILE A 490 10.17 7.05 -12.73
C ILE A 490 10.05 5.56 -13.08
N VAL A 491 10.10 4.69 -12.08
CA VAL A 491 9.92 3.25 -12.27
C VAL A 491 8.49 2.93 -12.75
N ALA A 492 7.46 3.59 -12.22
CA ALA A 492 6.08 3.43 -12.69
C ALA A 492 5.92 3.79 -14.18
N ASP A 493 6.60 4.84 -14.64
CA ASP A 493 6.46 5.41 -15.98
C ASP A 493 7.20 4.64 -17.09
N HIS A 494 8.11 3.71 -16.76
CA HIS A 494 9.07 3.17 -17.73
C HIS A 494 8.45 2.38 -18.89
N MET A 495 7.23 1.88 -18.74
CA MET A 495 6.52 1.16 -19.81
C MET A 495 5.62 2.07 -20.65
N ASP A 496 4.87 2.94 -20.01
CA ASP A 496 3.91 3.85 -20.63
C ASP A 496 4.05 5.23 -19.98
N LEU A 497 4.74 6.15 -20.67
CA LEU A 497 5.03 7.51 -20.18
C LEU A 497 3.74 8.36 -20.25
N PRO A 498 3.33 9.04 -19.16
CA PRO A 498 2.18 9.95 -19.15
C PRO A 498 2.31 11.11 -20.15
N GLU A 499 1.21 11.50 -20.79
CA GLU A 499 1.20 12.58 -21.81
C GLU A 499 1.75 13.91 -21.28
N GLU A 500 1.47 14.26 -20.02
CA GLU A 500 2.00 15.47 -19.40
C GLU A 500 3.53 15.47 -19.29
N LYS A 501 4.17 14.30 -19.30
CA LYS A 501 5.65 14.17 -19.25
C LYS A 501 6.31 14.20 -20.63
N LEU A 502 5.52 14.15 -21.71
CA LEU A 502 6.00 14.28 -23.09
C LEU A 502 6.18 15.73 -23.59
N GLY A 503 5.76 16.71 -22.80
CA GLY A 503 5.86 18.14 -23.18
C GLY A 503 7.21 18.78 -22.90
N TYR A 504 8.12 18.10 -22.21
CA TYR A 504 9.42 18.61 -21.78
C TYR A 504 10.39 17.49 -21.40
N LEU A 505 11.67 17.80 -21.43
CA LEU A 505 12.72 16.88 -21.04
C LEU A 505 12.76 16.68 -19.52
N ASN A 506 12.58 15.42 -19.07
CA ASN A 506 12.54 15.05 -17.65
C ASN A 506 13.16 13.65 -17.42
N GLU A 507 13.33 13.29 -16.16
CA GLU A 507 13.99 12.06 -15.73
C GLU A 507 13.25 10.80 -16.17
N SER A 508 11.91 10.77 -16.09
CA SER A 508 11.09 9.63 -16.55
C SER A 508 11.26 9.39 -18.05
N LEU A 509 11.31 10.47 -18.86
CA LEU A 509 11.50 10.39 -20.30
C LEU A 509 12.86 9.79 -20.66
N ILE A 510 13.93 10.16 -19.96
CA ILE A 510 15.28 9.63 -20.22
C ILE A 510 15.35 8.12 -19.92
N VAL A 511 14.82 7.70 -18.76
CA VAL A 511 14.80 6.28 -18.39
C VAL A 511 13.91 5.47 -19.35
N TYR A 512 12.72 6.00 -19.69
CA TYR A 512 11.82 5.42 -20.68
C TYR A 512 12.54 5.16 -22.01
N LEU A 513 13.23 6.17 -22.56
CA LEU A 513 13.95 6.04 -23.83
C LEU A 513 15.12 5.05 -23.76
N ALA A 514 15.90 5.09 -22.66
CA ALA A 514 17.00 4.15 -22.47
C ALA A 514 16.50 2.71 -22.49
N ASP A 515 15.38 2.39 -21.82
CA ASP A 515 14.79 1.05 -21.91
C ASP A 515 14.36 0.69 -23.34
N LYS A 516 13.81 1.65 -24.12
CA LYS A 516 13.40 1.36 -25.50
C LYS A 516 14.60 1.20 -26.46
N GLN A 517 15.79 1.66 -26.08
CA GLN A 517 17.02 1.53 -26.87
C GLN A 517 17.95 0.40 -26.40
N VAL A 518 17.50 -0.48 -25.49
CA VAL A 518 18.24 -1.67 -25.04
C VAL A 518 17.37 -2.92 -25.21
N GLN A 519 17.87 -3.95 -25.87
CA GLN A 519 17.23 -5.26 -26.01
C GLN A 519 18.15 -6.37 -25.46
N GLY A 520 17.75 -7.00 -24.36
CA GLY A 520 18.69 -7.78 -23.56
C GLY A 520 19.78 -6.86 -23.00
N GLU A 521 21.02 -7.08 -23.39
CA GLU A 521 22.17 -6.22 -23.05
C GLU A 521 22.62 -5.36 -24.23
N ARG A 522 22.05 -5.60 -25.43
CA ARG A 522 22.46 -4.95 -26.67
C ARG A 522 21.74 -3.65 -26.90
N ARG A 523 22.46 -2.60 -27.28
CA ARG A 523 21.89 -1.35 -27.77
C ARG A 523 21.24 -1.54 -29.13
N VAL A 524 20.06 -1.00 -29.30
CA VAL A 524 19.25 -1.06 -30.52
C VAL A 524 18.61 0.29 -30.78
N THR A 525 18.23 0.54 -32.03
CA THR A 525 17.37 1.69 -32.34
C THR A 525 15.93 1.41 -31.92
N ILE A 526 15.13 2.46 -31.78
CA ILE A 526 13.68 2.32 -31.54
C ILE A 526 13.03 1.53 -32.67
N GLU A 527 13.43 1.79 -33.91
CA GLU A 527 12.96 1.09 -35.09
C GLU A 527 13.21 -0.41 -35.02
N GLU A 528 14.45 -0.83 -34.70
CA GLU A 528 14.81 -2.25 -34.57
C GLU A 528 14.01 -2.94 -33.48
N ARG A 529 13.89 -2.30 -32.30
CA ARG A 529 13.14 -2.87 -31.18
C ARG A 529 11.66 -3.09 -31.51
N PHE A 530 11.03 -2.11 -32.15
CA PHE A 530 9.60 -2.19 -32.47
C PHE A 530 9.32 -3.04 -33.72
N ALA A 531 10.24 -3.13 -34.69
CA ALA A 531 10.13 -4.05 -35.81
C ALA A 531 10.01 -5.52 -35.34
N ALA A 532 10.85 -5.93 -34.37
CA ALA A 532 10.76 -7.27 -33.78
C ALA A 532 9.43 -7.52 -33.06
N LYS A 533 8.86 -6.50 -32.38
CA LYS A 533 7.57 -6.60 -31.72
C LYS A 533 6.39 -6.65 -32.71
N ARG A 534 6.44 -5.87 -33.78
CA ARG A 534 5.43 -5.92 -34.86
C ARG A 534 5.38 -7.32 -35.48
N GLU A 535 6.51 -7.91 -35.80
CA GLU A 535 6.57 -9.28 -36.33
C GLU A 535 6.01 -10.31 -35.34
N LYS A 536 6.36 -10.20 -34.05
CA LYS A 536 5.86 -11.10 -33.00
C LYS A 536 4.34 -11.06 -32.84
N PHE A 537 3.73 -9.90 -33.01
CA PHE A 537 2.29 -9.67 -32.75
C PHE A 537 1.46 -9.45 -34.04
N LYS A 538 2.02 -9.74 -35.22
CA LYS A 538 1.38 -9.50 -36.53
C LYS A 538 0.00 -10.12 -36.67
N ASP A 539 -0.24 -11.27 -36.03
CA ASP A 539 -1.49 -12.02 -36.08
C ASP A 539 -2.47 -11.65 -34.96
N ASN A 540 -2.13 -10.64 -34.13
CA ASN A 540 -2.98 -10.14 -33.04
C ASN A 540 -3.18 -8.61 -33.21
N PRO A 541 -4.31 -8.16 -33.82
CA PRO A 541 -4.55 -6.75 -34.13
C PRO A 541 -4.55 -5.83 -32.91
N GLU A 542 -5.08 -6.29 -31.77
CA GLU A 542 -5.13 -5.52 -30.54
C GLU A 542 -3.73 -5.32 -29.94
N ALA A 543 -2.94 -6.38 -29.87
CA ALA A 543 -1.55 -6.30 -29.41
C ALA A 543 -0.70 -5.44 -30.35
N LEU A 544 -0.94 -5.53 -31.67
CA LEU A 544 -0.24 -4.72 -32.68
C LEU A 544 -0.56 -3.23 -32.54
N ALA A 545 -1.82 -2.87 -32.30
CA ALA A 545 -2.23 -1.48 -32.03
C ALA A 545 -1.52 -0.91 -30.78
N GLY A 546 -1.39 -1.72 -29.72
CA GLY A 546 -0.62 -1.34 -28.54
C GLY A 546 0.88 -1.15 -28.82
N VAL A 547 1.47 -1.99 -29.68
CA VAL A 547 2.87 -1.84 -30.11
C VAL A 547 3.05 -0.52 -30.89
N GLU A 548 2.12 -0.20 -31.81
CA GLU A 548 2.21 1.01 -32.61
C GLU A 548 2.05 2.28 -31.77
N ARG A 549 1.08 2.31 -30.83
CA ARG A 549 0.94 3.42 -29.88
C ARG A 549 2.25 3.69 -29.13
N ARG A 550 2.87 2.65 -28.59
CA ARG A 550 4.16 2.77 -27.86
C ARG A 550 5.32 3.16 -28.76
N TYR A 551 5.31 2.74 -30.02
CA TYR A 551 6.29 3.19 -31.01
C TYR A 551 6.21 4.70 -31.25
N GLN A 552 4.99 5.22 -31.51
CA GLN A 552 4.76 6.66 -31.69
C GLN A 552 5.15 7.46 -30.45
N LEU A 553 4.84 6.95 -29.27
CA LEU A 553 5.24 7.55 -27.99
C LEU A 553 6.78 7.63 -27.89
N ALA A 554 7.48 6.54 -28.20
CA ALA A 554 8.94 6.49 -28.16
C ALA A 554 9.58 7.46 -29.17
N LYS A 555 9.01 7.59 -30.37
CA LYS A 555 9.49 8.55 -31.38
C LYS A 555 9.28 10.01 -30.97
N ARG A 556 8.13 10.33 -30.36
CA ARG A 556 7.88 11.66 -29.78
C ARG A 556 8.86 12.00 -28.66
N ALA A 557 9.13 11.02 -27.78
CA ALA A 557 10.10 11.17 -26.71
C ALA A 557 11.53 11.34 -27.23
N GLU A 558 11.93 10.56 -28.25
CA GLU A 558 13.25 10.66 -28.89
C GLU A 558 13.49 12.06 -29.52
N ALA A 559 12.45 12.68 -30.08
CA ALA A 559 12.55 14.00 -30.68
C ALA A 559 12.79 15.15 -29.66
N LEU A 560 12.69 14.86 -28.36
CA LEU A 560 12.97 15.82 -27.28
C LEU A 560 14.41 15.74 -26.75
N LEU A 561 15.18 14.71 -27.13
CA LEU A 561 16.60 14.56 -26.79
C LEU A 561 17.50 15.25 -27.81
#